data_a616d268c466efeeaca6ec064d78b066
#
_entry.id   a616d268c466efeeaca6ec064d78b066
#
_cell.length_a   1.000
_cell.length_b   1.000
_cell.length_c   1.000
_cell.angle_alpha   90.00
_cell.angle_beta   90.00
_cell.angle_gamma   90.00
#
_symmetry.space_group_name_H-M   'P 1'
#
loop_
_entity.id
_entity.type
_entity.pdbx_description
1 polymer ?
#
loop_
_entity_poly.entity_id
_entity_poly.type
_entity_poly.pdbx_seq_one_letter_code
_entity_poly.pdbx_strand_id
1 'polypeptide(L)'
;MKRSLVLAAVIAAVLVPGASSSPAASTPRVLAIHFSQEVNPVTQDWLSSQLDRAHKDHYDAAVILLDTPGGLEDSMRKIVQKELAVSAAGTPVIVYVSPQGARAASAGVWISQASDLLAMAPDTNIGSSTPINSTGANIGSDLRRKAVNDAAASLRGLAASHGRNAAWADKAVRVASNLTAAEALKMNVIDTIAPTLPRLLDQVDGRKTVPAGHVLQTKNAEIVETSPGFLTRFLTTILDPNLLSLLFLAGIVGIGFEIFHPGVVLPGALGAVSLLLALFGLAVLPTSWTGLGLVLLGVLLLGLDTYLPSHGALTVSGLIALGFGLATLFHDSSGLYTTSVPLVVTLTVVIGGLWAWAISKAIAVRRRPVLVGPSDIVGMQGVVRDGGLVQVHGELWKAKAAEPLRAGQRVEVDELEGLTLRVHPV
;
A
#
# COMPACT_ATOMS: atom_id res chain seq x y z
N MET A 1 58.78 -81.59 -37.57
CA MET A 1 59.60 -80.52 -38.17
C MET A 1 58.76 -79.24 -38.20
N LYS A 2 59.28 -78.18 -37.76
CA LYS A 2 58.95 -76.78 -37.74
C LYS A 2 58.64 -76.29 -36.31
N ARG A 3 59.67 -75.66 -35.75
CA ARG A 3 59.67 -74.87 -34.51
C ARG A 3 59.02 -73.52 -34.78
N SER A 4 58.11 -73.11 -33.91
CA SER A 4 57.60 -71.73 -33.88
C SER A 4 58.05 -71.09 -32.59
N LEU A 5 58.87 -70.07 -32.72
CA LEU A 5 59.29 -69.19 -31.61
C LEU A 5 58.07 -68.30 -31.15
N VAL A 6 57.77 -68.31 -29.88
CA VAL A 6 56.86 -67.34 -29.24
C VAL A 6 57.70 -66.21 -28.67
N LEU A 7 57.56 -65.01 -29.22
CA LEU A 7 58.21 -63.78 -28.78
C LEU A 7 57.34 -63.17 -27.68
N ALA A 8 57.83 -63.18 -26.40
CA ALA A 8 57.17 -62.53 -25.28
C ALA A 8 57.54 -61.04 -25.32
N ALA A 9 56.56 -60.17 -25.62
CA ALA A 9 56.70 -58.72 -25.46
C ALA A 9 56.34 -58.33 -24.02
N VAL A 10 57.36 -57.89 -23.26
CA VAL A 10 57.15 -57.30 -21.95
C VAL A 10 56.75 -55.85 -22.12
N ILE A 11 55.47 -55.53 -21.84
CA ILE A 11 54.96 -54.17 -21.78
C ILE A 11 55.26 -53.62 -20.36
N ALA A 12 56.25 -52.75 -20.25
CA ALA A 12 56.51 -51.97 -19.06
C ALA A 12 55.40 -50.87 -18.93
N ALA A 13 54.41 -51.06 -18.06
CA ALA A 13 53.43 -50.03 -17.70
C ALA A 13 54.17 -48.97 -16.85
N VAL A 14 54.44 -47.83 -17.47
CA VAL A 14 54.84 -46.59 -16.75
C VAL A 14 53.67 -46.10 -15.98
N LEU A 15 53.62 -46.29 -14.67
CA LEU A 15 52.72 -45.65 -13.74
C LEU A 15 53.07 -44.16 -13.67
N VAL A 16 52.33 -43.33 -14.44
CA VAL A 16 52.29 -41.89 -14.28
C VAL A 16 51.49 -41.65 -13.00
N PRO A 17 52.05 -41.03 -11.93
CA PRO A 17 51.23 -40.63 -10.79
C PRO A 17 50.21 -39.63 -11.29
N GLY A 18 48.94 -40.01 -11.25
CA GLY A 18 47.85 -39.13 -11.55
C GLY A 18 47.94 -37.91 -10.64
N ALA A 19 48.20 -36.75 -11.20
CA ALA A 19 48.04 -35.50 -10.51
C ALA A 19 46.57 -35.41 -10.09
N SER A 20 46.31 -35.61 -8.80
CA SER A 20 45.01 -35.31 -8.21
C SER A 20 44.77 -33.82 -8.46
N SER A 21 44.00 -33.49 -9.49
CA SER A 21 43.48 -32.15 -9.65
C SER A 21 42.61 -31.89 -8.42
N SER A 22 43.14 -31.17 -7.43
CA SER A 22 42.29 -30.53 -6.40
C SER A 22 41.15 -29.84 -7.16
N PRO A 23 39.88 -30.05 -6.78
CA PRO A 23 38.81 -29.31 -7.37
C PRO A 23 39.16 -27.83 -7.23
N ALA A 24 39.17 -27.10 -8.33
CA ALA A 24 39.35 -25.66 -8.30
C ALA A 24 38.30 -25.12 -7.31
N ALA A 25 38.79 -24.47 -6.25
CA ALA A 25 37.88 -23.86 -5.28
C ALA A 25 36.89 -22.96 -6.06
N SER A 26 35.64 -23.33 -6.04
CA SER A 26 34.59 -22.51 -6.69
C SER A 26 34.65 -21.13 -6.08
N THR A 27 34.61 -20.09 -6.90
CA THR A 27 34.52 -18.71 -6.43
C THR A 27 33.29 -18.59 -5.51
N PRO A 28 33.43 -18.12 -4.28
CA PRO A 28 32.29 -17.95 -3.37
C PRO A 28 31.23 -17.05 -4.02
N ARG A 29 29.96 -17.31 -3.73
CA ARG A 29 28.82 -16.54 -4.24
C ARG A 29 28.03 -15.94 -3.09
N VAL A 30 27.78 -14.64 -3.16
CA VAL A 30 27.03 -13.91 -2.15
C VAL A 30 25.80 -13.26 -2.76
N LEU A 31 24.63 -13.50 -2.15
CA LEU A 31 23.41 -12.83 -2.55
C LEU A 31 23.26 -11.52 -1.76
N ALA A 32 23.39 -10.38 -2.43
CA ALA A 32 23.19 -9.04 -1.87
C ALA A 32 21.74 -8.60 -2.09
N ILE A 33 20.99 -8.44 -1.00
CA ILE A 33 19.55 -8.18 -0.98
C ILE A 33 19.33 -6.74 -0.55
N HIS A 34 18.92 -5.87 -1.49
CA HIS A 34 18.62 -4.46 -1.19
C HIS A 34 17.29 -4.31 -0.46
N PHE A 35 17.32 -3.89 0.80
CA PHE A 35 16.13 -3.67 1.62
C PHE A 35 16.09 -2.23 2.14
N SER A 36 15.57 -1.31 1.30
CA SER A 36 15.45 0.13 1.61
C SER A 36 13.98 0.53 1.67
N GLN A 37 13.23 -0.10 2.58
CA GLN A 37 11.76 0.02 2.68
C GLN A 37 11.28 -0.14 4.11
N GLU A 38 10.02 0.19 4.34
CA GLU A 38 9.31 -0.13 5.57
C GLU A 38 9.08 -1.64 5.69
N VAL A 39 9.08 -2.13 6.92
CA VAL A 39 8.78 -3.53 7.25
C VAL A 39 7.26 -3.72 7.32
N ASN A 40 6.70 -4.35 6.30
CA ASN A 40 5.29 -4.69 6.18
C ASN A 40 5.13 -6.09 5.56
N PRO A 41 3.94 -6.68 5.49
CA PRO A 41 3.77 -8.03 4.97
C PRO A 41 4.30 -8.26 3.56
N VAL A 42 4.17 -7.26 2.66
CA VAL A 42 4.67 -7.38 1.27
C VAL A 42 6.21 -7.43 1.23
N THR A 43 6.87 -6.54 1.98
CA THR A 43 8.34 -6.50 2.05
C THR A 43 8.91 -7.67 2.84
N GLN A 44 8.21 -8.15 3.87
CA GLN A 44 8.54 -9.35 4.64
C GLN A 44 8.51 -10.61 3.77
N ASP A 45 7.45 -10.81 2.97
CA ASP A 45 7.33 -11.97 2.09
C ASP A 45 8.41 -11.96 1.01
N TRP A 46 8.68 -10.77 0.45
CA TRP A 46 9.75 -10.62 -0.53
C TRP A 46 11.13 -10.93 0.07
N LEU A 47 11.49 -10.34 1.21
CA LEU A 47 12.79 -10.58 1.87
C LEU A 47 12.93 -12.06 2.26
N SER A 48 11.88 -12.64 2.82
CA SER A 48 11.86 -14.07 3.18
C SER A 48 12.09 -14.97 1.97
N SER A 49 11.51 -14.62 0.81
CA SER A 49 11.72 -15.36 -0.44
C SER A 49 13.15 -15.26 -0.95
N GLN A 50 13.82 -14.11 -0.78
CA GLN A 50 15.23 -13.94 -1.16
C GLN A 50 16.17 -14.71 -0.21
N LEU A 51 15.88 -14.75 1.08
CA LEU A 51 16.62 -15.57 2.04
C LEU A 51 16.46 -17.07 1.73
N ASP A 52 15.25 -17.53 1.41
CA ASP A 52 15.03 -18.89 0.95
C ASP A 52 15.78 -19.21 -0.36
N ARG A 53 15.83 -18.25 -1.28
CA ARG A 53 16.59 -18.36 -2.52
C ARG A 53 18.09 -18.49 -2.24
N ALA A 54 18.62 -17.68 -1.32
CA ALA A 54 20.04 -17.78 -0.93
C ALA A 54 20.40 -19.18 -0.46
N HIS A 55 19.55 -19.81 0.34
CA HIS A 55 19.75 -21.17 0.82
C HIS A 55 19.58 -22.23 -0.30
N LYS A 56 18.49 -22.16 -1.07
CA LYS A 56 18.16 -23.14 -2.12
C LYS A 56 19.17 -23.14 -3.28
N ASP A 57 19.67 -21.96 -3.66
CA ASP A 57 20.64 -21.78 -4.74
C ASP A 57 22.09 -21.91 -4.25
N HIS A 58 22.29 -22.33 -3.00
CA HIS A 58 23.60 -22.59 -2.38
C HIS A 58 24.56 -21.40 -2.44
N TYR A 59 24.09 -20.20 -2.06
CA TYR A 59 24.97 -19.07 -1.82
C TYR A 59 25.76 -19.27 -0.54
N ASP A 60 27.05 -18.85 -0.52
CA ASP A 60 27.94 -18.94 0.64
C ASP A 60 27.54 -17.98 1.77
N ALA A 61 26.82 -16.91 1.43
CA ALA A 61 26.16 -16.01 2.38
C ALA A 61 25.03 -15.22 1.73
N ALA A 62 24.04 -14.82 2.54
CA ALA A 62 23.07 -13.79 2.21
C ALA A 62 23.43 -12.49 2.92
N VAL A 63 23.52 -11.37 2.19
CA VAL A 63 23.78 -10.04 2.76
C VAL A 63 22.56 -9.15 2.57
N ILE A 64 21.94 -8.74 3.66
CA ILE A 64 20.85 -7.76 3.64
C ILE A 64 21.46 -6.36 3.70
N LEU A 65 21.38 -5.59 2.60
CA LEU A 65 21.75 -4.17 2.55
C LEU A 65 20.57 -3.37 3.10
N LEU A 66 20.68 -2.98 4.37
CA LEU A 66 19.54 -2.49 5.17
C LEU A 66 19.54 -0.97 5.29
N ASP A 67 18.39 -0.38 4.89
CA ASP A 67 18.02 1.01 5.21
C ASP A 67 16.51 1.05 5.49
N THR A 68 16.11 1.10 6.76
CA THR A 68 14.71 1.03 7.12
C THR A 68 14.33 1.96 8.29
N PRO A 69 13.20 2.65 8.21
CA PRO A 69 12.64 3.38 9.35
C PRO A 69 11.98 2.45 10.38
N GLY A 70 11.82 1.15 10.05
CA GLY A 70 11.08 0.19 10.86
C GLY A 70 9.79 -0.28 10.17
N GLY A 71 8.78 -0.62 10.96
CA GLY A 71 7.48 -1.07 10.46
C GLY A 71 6.77 -1.99 11.44
N LEU A 72 5.92 -2.88 10.90
CA LEU A 72 5.02 -3.73 11.68
C LEU A 72 5.76 -4.83 12.43
N GLU A 73 5.41 -5.00 13.71
CA GLU A 73 6.03 -5.98 14.60
C GLU A 73 5.87 -7.42 14.10
N ASP A 74 4.68 -7.80 13.64
CA ASP A 74 4.42 -9.16 13.16
C ASP A 74 5.28 -9.51 11.93
N SER A 75 5.45 -8.56 11.02
CA SER A 75 6.32 -8.73 9.85
C SER A 75 7.79 -8.80 10.24
N MET A 76 8.23 -7.97 11.18
CA MET A 76 9.59 -7.99 11.74
C MET A 76 9.87 -9.34 12.39
N ARG A 77 8.97 -9.85 13.24
CA ARG A 77 9.15 -11.16 13.90
C ARG A 77 9.31 -12.30 12.90
N LYS A 78 8.54 -12.29 11.81
CA LYS A 78 8.66 -13.30 10.74
C LYS A 78 9.99 -13.20 9.97
N ILE A 79 10.49 -11.98 9.72
CA ILE A 79 11.81 -11.77 9.11
C ILE A 79 12.88 -12.34 10.02
N VAL A 80 12.90 -11.98 11.31
CA VAL A 80 13.83 -12.49 12.31
C VAL A 80 13.82 -14.02 12.37
N GLN A 81 12.64 -14.63 12.41
CA GLN A 81 12.49 -16.09 12.38
C GLN A 81 13.08 -16.71 11.10
N LYS A 82 12.89 -16.04 9.95
CA LYS A 82 13.43 -16.49 8.67
C LYS A 82 14.95 -16.40 8.63
N GLU A 83 15.55 -15.31 9.12
CA GLU A 83 17.00 -15.17 9.23
C GLU A 83 17.62 -16.28 10.07
N LEU A 84 17.07 -16.51 11.27
CA LEU A 84 17.53 -17.58 12.17
C LEU A 84 17.38 -18.97 11.55
N ALA A 85 16.28 -19.23 10.83
CA ALA A 85 16.04 -20.51 10.18
C ALA A 85 17.02 -20.76 9.02
N VAL A 86 17.29 -19.75 8.20
CA VAL A 86 18.23 -19.85 7.06
C VAL A 86 19.66 -20.01 7.55
N SER A 87 20.05 -19.27 8.59
CA SER A 87 21.33 -19.46 9.26
C SER A 87 21.49 -20.88 9.82
N ALA A 88 20.49 -21.37 10.57
CA ALA A 88 20.50 -22.73 11.11
C ALA A 88 20.55 -23.83 10.03
N ALA A 89 20.02 -23.54 8.84
CA ALA A 89 20.07 -24.42 7.68
C ALA A 89 21.42 -24.41 6.94
N GLY A 90 22.37 -23.58 7.35
CA GLY A 90 23.74 -23.57 6.83
C GLY A 90 24.11 -22.41 5.91
N THR A 91 23.21 -21.43 5.72
CA THR A 91 23.51 -20.21 4.93
C THR A 91 23.63 -19.02 5.86
N PRO A 92 24.85 -18.49 6.11
CA PRO A 92 25.06 -17.33 6.97
C PRO A 92 24.30 -16.11 6.47
N VAL A 93 23.64 -15.39 7.40
CA VAL A 93 22.96 -14.14 7.12
C VAL A 93 23.74 -12.97 7.69
N ILE A 94 24.16 -12.06 6.85
CA ILE A 94 24.87 -10.83 7.19
C ILE A 94 23.90 -9.66 7.02
N VAL A 95 23.82 -8.79 8.02
CA VAL A 95 23.14 -7.49 7.84
C VAL A 95 24.19 -6.40 7.73
N TYR A 96 24.07 -5.59 6.70
CA TYR A 96 24.93 -4.45 6.48
C TYR A 96 24.07 -3.18 6.33
N VAL A 97 24.10 -2.34 7.38
CA VAL A 97 23.37 -1.06 7.35
C VAL A 97 24.08 -0.13 6.38
N SER A 98 23.50 0.08 5.23
CA SER A 98 24.10 0.78 4.09
C SER A 98 23.02 1.29 3.12
N PRO A 99 23.32 2.28 2.27
CA PRO A 99 24.59 3.01 2.11
C PRO A 99 24.87 4.00 3.24
N GLN A 100 25.90 4.83 3.08
CA GLN A 100 26.16 5.97 3.95
C GLN A 100 24.89 6.83 4.11
N GLY A 101 24.54 7.21 5.35
CA GLY A 101 23.30 7.90 5.69
C GLY A 101 22.11 6.96 5.96
N ALA A 102 22.23 5.66 5.71
CA ALA A 102 21.20 4.67 6.00
C ALA A 102 21.00 4.47 7.52
N ARG A 103 19.88 3.87 7.87
CA ARG A 103 19.52 3.59 9.26
C ARG A 103 18.89 2.21 9.44
N ALA A 104 19.16 1.62 10.60
CA ALA A 104 18.46 0.46 11.13
C ALA A 104 17.58 0.90 12.31
N ALA A 105 16.39 1.45 12.05
CA ALA A 105 15.52 1.97 13.08
C ALA A 105 14.35 1.00 13.39
N SER A 106 13.88 1.00 14.64
CA SER A 106 12.72 0.21 15.10
C SER A 106 12.83 -1.27 14.71
N ALA A 107 12.00 -1.81 13.84
CA ALA A 107 12.09 -3.20 13.34
C ALA A 107 13.47 -3.51 12.74
N GLY A 108 14.16 -2.52 12.18
CA GLY A 108 15.51 -2.67 11.63
C GLY A 108 16.55 -3.09 12.69
N VAL A 109 16.39 -2.65 13.94
CA VAL A 109 17.27 -3.12 15.05
C VAL A 109 17.13 -4.61 15.27
N TRP A 110 15.92 -5.15 15.21
CA TRP A 110 15.63 -6.57 15.42
C TRP A 110 16.21 -7.43 14.30
N ILE A 111 15.96 -7.03 13.04
CA ILE A 111 16.55 -7.64 11.86
C ILE A 111 18.08 -7.63 11.96
N SER A 112 18.66 -6.49 12.34
CA SER A 112 20.11 -6.36 12.51
C SER A 112 20.67 -7.28 13.60
N GLN A 113 20.00 -7.36 14.76
CA GLN A 113 20.48 -8.19 15.88
C GLN A 113 20.26 -9.69 15.66
N ALA A 114 19.40 -10.10 14.74
CA ALA A 114 19.17 -11.50 14.38
C ALA A 114 20.23 -12.07 13.43
N SER A 115 21.01 -11.22 12.78
CA SER A 115 22.00 -11.63 11.78
C SER A 115 23.23 -12.31 12.41
N ASP A 116 23.82 -13.25 11.70
CA ASP A 116 25.08 -13.92 12.07
C ASP A 116 26.25 -12.96 12.14
N LEU A 117 26.24 -11.92 11.34
CA LEU A 117 27.22 -10.85 11.36
C LEU A 117 26.52 -9.53 11.05
N LEU A 118 26.75 -8.52 11.87
CA LEU A 118 26.19 -7.18 11.74
C LEU A 118 27.27 -6.15 11.44
N ALA A 119 27.16 -5.51 10.30
CA ALA A 119 28.05 -4.46 9.87
C ALA A 119 27.31 -3.15 9.60
N MET A 120 28.02 -2.04 9.66
CA MET A 120 27.50 -0.72 9.33
C MET A 120 28.45 0.02 8.38
N ALA A 121 27.89 0.81 7.47
CA ALA A 121 28.66 1.80 6.73
C ALA A 121 29.00 3.01 7.63
N PRO A 122 30.03 3.80 7.31
CA PRO A 122 30.25 5.08 7.97
C PRO A 122 29.01 5.98 7.86
N ASP A 123 28.80 6.84 8.87
CA ASP A 123 27.69 7.82 8.93
C ASP A 123 26.28 7.19 8.85
N THR A 124 26.17 5.95 9.31
CA THR A 124 24.89 5.27 9.52
C THR A 124 24.54 5.19 11.01
N ASN A 125 23.30 4.89 11.32
CA ASN A 125 22.87 4.77 12.70
C ASN A 125 21.98 3.53 12.94
N ILE A 126 22.01 3.04 14.17
CA ILE A 126 21.21 1.92 14.64
C ILE A 126 20.52 2.29 15.95
N GLY A 127 19.24 2.08 16.03
CA GLY A 127 18.54 2.30 17.29
C GLY A 127 17.16 2.88 17.16
N SER A 128 16.65 3.18 18.35
CA SER A 128 15.29 3.47 18.72
C SER A 128 14.37 2.30 18.34
N SER A 129 14.10 1.41 19.32
CA SER A 129 13.27 0.23 19.08
C SER A 129 12.16 0.08 20.14
N THR A 130 11.64 1.20 20.63
CA THR A 130 10.54 1.20 21.59
C THR A 130 9.25 0.77 20.91
N PRO A 131 8.52 -0.24 21.42
CA PRO A 131 7.23 -0.61 20.88
C PRO A 131 6.23 0.56 21.01
N ILE A 132 5.55 0.85 19.93
CA ILE A 132 4.49 1.84 19.85
C ILE A 132 3.21 1.13 19.39
N ASN A 133 2.06 1.63 19.88
CA ASN A 133 0.78 1.03 19.50
C ASN A 133 0.43 1.43 18.06
N SER A 134 0.17 0.43 17.22
CA SER A 134 -0.27 0.65 15.85
C SER A 134 -1.63 1.34 15.70
N THR A 135 -2.43 1.41 16.77
CA THR A 135 -3.79 2.02 16.73
C THR A 135 -3.83 3.44 17.25
N GLY A 136 -2.70 4.02 17.71
CA GLY A 136 -2.64 5.38 18.27
C GLY A 136 -3.40 5.58 19.59
N ALA A 137 -4.12 4.56 20.06
CA ALA A 137 -4.78 4.62 21.35
C ALA A 137 -3.74 4.61 22.49
N ASN A 138 -3.94 5.40 23.53
CA ASN A 138 -3.16 5.28 24.75
C ASN A 138 -3.35 3.87 25.30
N ILE A 139 -2.32 3.03 25.13
CA ILE A 139 -2.27 1.75 25.83
C ILE A 139 -2.26 2.08 27.32
N GLY A 140 -3.16 1.49 28.09
CA GLY A 140 -3.13 1.62 29.53
C GLY A 140 -1.72 1.32 30.05
N SER A 141 -1.24 2.08 31.04
CA SER A 141 0.14 2.02 31.56
C SER A 141 0.67 0.60 31.79
N ASP A 142 -0.20 -0.31 32.21
CA ASP A 142 0.13 -1.70 32.50
C ASP A 142 0.37 -2.53 31.22
N LEU A 143 -0.45 -2.35 30.19
CA LEU A 143 -0.30 -3.07 28.93
C LEU A 143 0.94 -2.59 28.17
N ARG A 144 1.18 -1.27 28.14
CA ARG A 144 2.41 -0.68 27.59
C ARG A 144 3.66 -1.22 28.31
N ARG A 145 3.63 -1.28 29.63
CA ARG A 145 4.74 -1.82 30.42
C ARG A 145 5.01 -3.29 30.08
N LYS A 146 3.95 -4.11 29.93
CA LYS A 146 4.10 -5.51 29.49
C LYS A 146 4.75 -5.61 28.12
N ALA A 147 4.25 -4.88 27.12
CA ALA A 147 4.79 -4.87 25.76
C ALA A 147 6.27 -4.43 25.73
N VAL A 148 6.62 -3.34 26.42
CA VAL A 148 8.01 -2.86 26.51
C VAL A 148 8.91 -3.90 27.23
N ASN A 149 8.42 -4.56 28.26
CA ASN A 149 9.19 -5.57 28.98
C ASN A 149 9.41 -6.82 28.13
N ASP A 150 8.41 -7.28 27.40
CA ASP A 150 8.52 -8.41 26.47
C ASP A 150 9.51 -8.10 25.34
N ALA A 151 9.34 -6.95 24.67
CA ALA A 151 10.25 -6.50 23.65
C ALA A 151 11.69 -6.38 24.14
N ALA A 152 11.91 -5.75 25.31
CA ALA A 152 13.25 -5.61 25.89
C ALA A 152 13.88 -6.98 26.24
N ALA A 153 13.10 -7.91 26.79
CA ALA A 153 13.59 -9.25 27.09
C ALA A 153 13.97 -10.01 25.81
N SER A 154 13.14 -9.95 24.79
CA SER A 154 13.36 -10.61 23.51
C SER A 154 14.59 -10.03 22.78
N LEU A 155 14.71 -8.70 22.64
CA LEU A 155 15.87 -8.09 21.97
C LEU A 155 17.19 -8.32 22.74
N ARG A 156 17.15 -8.30 24.08
CA ARG A 156 18.31 -8.68 24.90
C ARG A 156 18.75 -10.12 24.63
N GLY A 157 17.79 -11.04 24.60
CA GLY A 157 18.06 -12.45 24.30
C GLY A 157 18.71 -12.62 22.93
N LEU A 158 18.18 -11.93 21.93
CA LEU A 158 18.69 -11.95 20.56
C LEU A 158 20.12 -11.38 20.47
N ALA A 159 20.38 -10.22 21.07
CA ALA A 159 21.72 -9.63 21.12
C ALA A 159 22.72 -10.54 21.87
N ALA A 160 22.32 -11.08 23.01
CA ALA A 160 23.18 -11.96 23.82
C ALA A 160 23.55 -13.27 23.10
N SER A 161 22.58 -13.91 22.40
CA SER A 161 22.83 -15.14 21.65
C SER A 161 23.82 -14.94 20.50
N HIS A 162 23.90 -13.72 19.95
CA HIS A 162 24.87 -13.34 18.91
C HIS A 162 26.14 -12.68 19.45
N GLY A 163 26.40 -12.77 20.79
CA GLY A 163 27.60 -12.22 21.41
C GLY A 163 27.66 -10.68 21.44
N ARG A 164 26.53 -9.99 21.24
CA ARG A 164 26.43 -8.53 21.20
C ARG A 164 25.94 -7.93 22.51
N ASN A 165 25.89 -6.61 22.61
CA ASN A 165 25.59 -5.87 23.83
C ASN A 165 24.09 -5.92 24.21
N ALA A 166 23.75 -6.89 25.08
CA ALA A 166 22.41 -7.04 25.60
C ALA A 166 21.95 -5.84 26.46
N ALA A 167 22.85 -5.16 27.17
CA ALA A 167 22.49 -4.00 27.97
C ALA A 167 22.10 -2.79 27.11
N TRP A 168 22.74 -2.60 25.95
CA TRP A 168 22.31 -1.61 24.99
C TRP A 168 20.98 -2.00 24.33
N ALA A 169 20.79 -3.27 23.97
CA ALA A 169 19.53 -3.76 23.43
C ALA A 169 18.33 -3.44 24.32
N ASP A 170 18.48 -3.57 25.64
CA ASP A 170 17.47 -3.12 26.62
C ASP A 170 17.19 -1.61 26.53
N LYS A 171 18.26 -0.79 26.43
CA LYS A 171 18.13 0.67 26.30
C LYS A 171 17.51 1.09 24.98
N ALA A 172 17.79 0.40 23.88
CA ALA A 172 17.17 0.66 22.58
C ALA A 172 15.66 0.55 22.63
N VAL A 173 15.13 -0.38 23.46
CA VAL A 173 13.69 -0.57 23.66
C VAL A 173 13.13 0.40 24.72
N ARG A 174 13.75 0.50 25.91
CA ARG A 174 13.18 1.22 27.05
C ARG A 174 13.29 2.73 26.97
N VAL A 175 14.41 3.22 26.42
CA VAL A 175 14.74 4.66 26.39
C VAL A 175 15.07 5.15 24.97
N ALA A 176 14.68 4.38 23.96
CA ALA A 176 14.88 4.71 22.55
C ALA A 176 16.34 5.08 22.19
N SER A 177 17.32 4.39 22.80
CA SER A 177 18.75 4.63 22.53
C SER A 177 19.06 4.44 21.06
N ASN A 178 19.84 5.34 20.48
CA ASN A 178 20.30 5.31 19.10
C ASN A 178 21.80 5.57 19.08
N LEU A 179 22.54 4.88 18.22
CA LEU A 179 24.00 4.94 18.12
C LEU A 179 24.43 5.17 16.68
N THR A 180 25.47 5.97 16.51
CA THR A 180 26.25 6.02 15.28
C THR A 180 27.03 4.72 15.06
N ALA A 181 27.49 4.46 13.84
CA ALA A 181 28.31 3.27 13.53
C ALA A 181 29.53 3.16 14.46
N ALA A 182 30.23 4.28 14.72
CA ALA A 182 31.41 4.29 15.59
C ALA A 182 31.08 3.96 17.06
N GLU A 183 30.01 4.50 17.60
CA GLU A 183 29.54 4.20 18.96
C GLU A 183 29.06 2.76 19.07
N ALA A 184 28.33 2.27 18.04
CA ALA A 184 27.80 0.90 17.98
C ALA A 184 28.95 -0.14 17.99
N LEU A 185 30.02 0.12 17.23
CA LEU A 185 31.21 -0.74 17.25
C LEU A 185 31.91 -0.69 18.61
N LYS A 186 32.13 0.51 19.16
CA LYS A 186 32.78 0.68 20.47
C LYS A 186 32.02 -0.02 21.61
N MET A 187 30.67 -0.04 21.48
CA MET A 187 29.83 -0.68 22.49
C MET A 187 29.54 -2.16 22.22
N ASN A 188 30.16 -2.77 21.23
CA ASN A 188 29.90 -4.15 20.82
C ASN A 188 28.41 -4.40 20.44
N VAL A 189 27.79 -3.45 19.80
CA VAL A 189 26.43 -3.59 19.25
C VAL A 189 26.48 -4.14 17.84
N ILE A 190 27.57 -3.84 17.12
CA ILE A 190 27.88 -4.34 15.78
C ILE A 190 29.25 -5.00 15.75
N ASP A 191 29.50 -5.82 14.72
CA ASP A 191 30.73 -6.61 14.59
C ASP A 191 31.83 -5.87 13.83
N THR A 192 31.49 -4.98 12.89
CA THR A 192 32.49 -4.25 12.10
C THR A 192 31.88 -3.04 11.39
N ILE A 193 32.76 -2.12 10.94
CA ILE A 193 32.43 -1.01 10.03
C ILE A 193 33.18 -1.23 8.73
N ALA A 194 32.49 -1.08 7.60
CA ALA A 194 33.09 -1.15 6.28
C ALA A 194 32.51 -0.05 5.37
N PRO A 195 33.31 0.59 4.51
CA PRO A 195 32.82 1.66 3.63
C PRO A 195 32.00 1.16 2.45
N THR A 196 32.21 -0.08 2.03
CA THR A 196 31.52 -0.70 0.88
C THR A 196 31.32 -2.20 1.10
N LEU A 197 30.34 -2.79 0.39
CA LEU A 197 30.06 -4.22 0.46
C LEU A 197 31.30 -5.08 0.09
N PRO A 198 32.07 -4.82 -0.98
CA PRO A 198 33.27 -5.60 -1.26
C PRO A 198 34.31 -5.54 -0.13
N ARG A 199 34.49 -4.36 0.48
CA ARG A 199 35.40 -4.23 1.63
C ARG A 199 34.89 -4.97 2.86
N LEU A 200 33.58 -5.00 3.09
CA LEU A 200 32.98 -5.81 4.14
C LEU A 200 33.31 -7.28 3.92
N LEU A 201 33.04 -7.81 2.73
CA LEU A 201 33.26 -9.22 2.41
C LEU A 201 34.73 -9.64 2.58
N ASP A 202 35.69 -8.78 2.18
CA ASP A 202 37.12 -9.00 2.41
C ASP A 202 37.50 -9.03 3.91
N GLN A 203 36.88 -8.14 4.72
CA GLN A 203 37.16 -8.01 6.16
C GLN A 203 36.64 -9.17 6.99
N VAL A 204 35.54 -9.80 6.55
CA VAL A 204 34.87 -10.85 7.33
C VAL A 204 35.15 -12.25 6.82
N ASP A 205 35.96 -12.40 5.78
CA ASP A 205 36.38 -13.68 5.25
C ASP A 205 37.13 -14.51 6.30
N GLY A 206 36.79 -15.78 6.40
CA GLY A 206 37.35 -16.69 7.40
C GLY A 206 36.83 -16.49 8.84
N ARG A 207 35.99 -15.46 9.07
CA ARG A 207 35.43 -15.19 10.41
C ARG A 207 34.36 -16.23 10.75
N LYS A 208 34.40 -16.69 12.01
CA LYS A 208 33.39 -17.61 12.53
C LYS A 208 32.20 -16.83 13.08
N THR A 209 31.00 -17.19 12.64
CA THR A 209 29.74 -16.53 13.07
C THR A 209 29.24 -17.04 14.42
N VAL A 210 28.41 -16.27 15.09
CA VAL A 210 27.77 -16.60 16.37
C VAL A 210 26.27 -16.41 16.20
N PRO A 211 25.42 -17.35 16.62
CA PRO A 211 25.69 -18.60 17.35
C PRO A 211 26.01 -19.80 16.45
N ALA A 212 25.70 -19.76 15.16
CA ALA A 212 25.70 -20.93 14.28
C ALA A 212 27.11 -21.52 14.04
N GLY A 213 28.14 -20.70 14.18
CA GLY A 213 29.52 -21.15 14.06
C GLY A 213 29.97 -21.37 12.61
N HIS A 214 29.29 -20.83 11.64
CA HIS A 214 29.70 -20.88 10.22
C HIS A 214 31.00 -20.12 9.99
N VAL A 215 31.86 -20.64 9.16
CA VAL A 215 33.05 -19.93 8.69
C VAL A 215 32.69 -19.23 7.41
N LEU A 216 32.71 -17.90 7.40
CA LEU A 216 32.38 -17.09 6.24
C LEU A 216 33.42 -17.31 5.13
N GLN A 217 32.95 -17.60 3.92
CA GLN A 217 33.74 -17.68 2.68
C GLN A 217 33.28 -16.58 1.76
N THR A 218 33.93 -15.41 1.87
CA THR A 218 33.42 -14.19 1.21
C THR A 218 34.47 -13.45 0.42
N LYS A 219 35.74 -13.88 0.49
CA LYS A 219 36.85 -13.24 -0.23
C LYS A 219 36.70 -13.39 -1.73
N ASN A 220 36.77 -12.27 -2.43
CA ASN A 220 36.58 -12.22 -3.89
C ASN A 220 35.27 -12.88 -4.36
N ALA A 221 34.24 -12.90 -3.52
CA ALA A 221 32.98 -13.51 -3.85
C ALA A 221 32.31 -12.82 -5.06
N GLU A 222 31.68 -13.63 -5.90
CA GLU A 222 30.72 -13.12 -6.88
C GLU A 222 29.50 -12.55 -6.16
N ILE A 223 29.26 -11.25 -6.31
CA ILE A 223 28.13 -10.57 -5.70
C ILE A 223 26.97 -10.58 -6.68
N VAL A 224 25.90 -11.28 -6.31
CA VAL A 224 24.64 -11.28 -7.06
C VAL A 224 23.66 -10.34 -6.36
N GLU A 225 23.35 -9.22 -6.98
CA GLU A 225 22.44 -8.24 -6.39
C GLU A 225 20.98 -8.55 -6.72
N THR A 226 20.10 -8.33 -5.76
CA THR A 226 18.64 -8.42 -5.94
C THR A 226 17.95 -7.26 -5.25
N SER A 227 16.90 -6.76 -5.88
CA SER A 227 16.06 -5.67 -5.35
C SER A 227 14.59 -5.97 -5.63
N PRO A 228 13.66 -5.35 -4.89
CA PRO A 228 12.23 -5.53 -5.11
C PRO A 228 11.82 -5.26 -6.55
N GLY A 229 11.13 -6.22 -7.16
CA GLY A 229 10.60 -6.11 -8.51
C GLY A 229 9.44 -5.11 -8.60
N PHE A 230 8.95 -4.90 -9.83
CA PHE A 230 7.84 -3.98 -10.10
C PHE A 230 6.60 -4.28 -9.24
N LEU A 231 6.17 -5.53 -9.16
CA LEU A 231 4.98 -5.91 -8.40
C LEU A 231 5.14 -5.61 -6.90
N THR A 232 6.28 -5.95 -6.30
CA THR A 232 6.56 -5.67 -4.89
C THR A 232 6.55 -4.16 -4.62
N ARG A 233 7.20 -3.36 -5.47
CA ARG A 233 7.20 -1.89 -5.35
C ARG A 233 5.81 -1.31 -5.52
N PHE A 234 5.04 -1.79 -6.49
CA PHE A 234 3.67 -1.37 -6.73
C PHE A 234 2.77 -1.65 -5.50
N LEU A 235 2.80 -2.89 -4.98
CA LEU A 235 2.03 -3.24 -3.80
C LEU A 235 2.47 -2.45 -2.56
N THR A 236 3.78 -2.23 -2.37
CA THR A 236 4.28 -1.41 -1.26
C THR A 236 3.83 0.05 -1.40
N THR A 237 3.81 0.61 -2.62
CA THR A 237 3.30 1.96 -2.88
C THR A 237 1.80 2.08 -2.58
N ILE A 238 1.02 1.05 -2.92
CA ILE A 238 -0.42 1.01 -2.60
C ILE A 238 -0.67 1.00 -1.09
N LEU A 239 0.24 0.46 -0.28
CA LEU A 239 0.12 0.45 1.18
C LEU A 239 0.34 1.84 1.82
N ASP A 240 0.59 2.90 1.05
CA ASP A 240 0.57 4.27 1.58
C ASP A 240 -0.85 4.65 2.07
N PRO A 241 -1.03 5.05 3.34
CA PRO A 241 -2.34 5.36 3.91
C PRO A 241 -3.09 6.47 3.17
N ASN A 242 -2.35 7.44 2.59
CA ASN A 242 -2.95 8.53 1.82
C ASN A 242 -3.52 7.99 0.50
N LEU A 243 -2.76 7.13 -0.18
CA LEU A 243 -3.21 6.51 -1.42
C LEU A 243 -4.39 5.55 -1.17
N LEU A 244 -4.33 4.77 -0.08
CA LEU A 244 -5.44 3.88 0.30
C LEU A 244 -6.72 4.65 0.60
N SER A 245 -6.63 5.78 1.30
CA SER A 245 -7.78 6.66 1.58
C SER A 245 -8.40 7.20 0.29
N LEU A 246 -7.57 7.60 -0.68
CA LEU A 246 -8.00 8.02 -2.01
C LEU A 246 -8.66 6.89 -2.79
N LEU A 247 -8.04 5.71 -2.83
CA LEU A 247 -8.57 4.52 -3.52
C LEU A 247 -9.90 4.07 -2.92
N PHE A 248 -10.00 4.07 -1.58
CA PHE A 248 -11.23 3.71 -0.89
C PHE A 248 -12.39 4.64 -1.25
N LEU A 249 -12.13 5.94 -1.20
CA LEU A 249 -13.12 6.94 -1.54
C LEU A 249 -13.49 6.91 -3.04
N ALA A 250 -12.50 6.83 -3.92
CA ALA A 250 -12.72 6.69 -5.36
C ALA A 250 -13.52 5.42 -5.69
N GLY A 251 -13.25 4.34 -4.95
CA GLY A 251 -13.99 3.08 -5.06
C GLY A 251 -15.47 3.24 -4.75
N ILE A 252 -15.79 3.82 -3.60
CA ILE A 252 -17.18 4.04 -3.17
C ILE A 252 -17.90 5.00 -4.13
N VAL A 253 -17.27 6.12 -4.49
CA VAL A 253 -17.86 7.12 -5.39
C VAL A 253 -18.07 6.55 -6.80
N GLY A 254 -17.08 5.82 -7.34
CA GLY A 254 -17.17 5.23 -8.67
C GLY A 254 -18.26 4.18 -8.80
N ILE A 255 -18.37 3.27 -7.81
CA ILE A 255 -19.44 2.26 -7.76
C ILE A 255 -20.78 2.95 -7.52
N GLY A 256 -20.85 3.92 -6.61
CA GLY A 256 -22.06 4.70 -6.38
C GLY A 256 -22.55 5.40 -7.65
N PHE A 257 -21.63 6.01 -8.41
CA PHE A 257 -21.96 6.66 -9.67
C PHE A 257 -22.59 5.70 -10.68
N GLU A 258 -22.05 4.48 -10.82
CA GLU A 258 -22.59 3.46 -11.72
C GLU A 258 -24.00 3.00 -11.30
N ILE A 259 -24.26 2.87 -9.98
CA ILE A 259 -25.57 2.49 -9.46
C ILE A 259 -26.63 3.55 -9.82
N PHE A 260 -26.28 4.84 -9.77
CA PHE A 260 -27.21 5.94 -10.09
C PHE A 260 -27.29 6.26 -11.58
N HIS A 261 -26.28 5.89 -12.38
CA HIS A 261 -26.20 6.15 -13.81
C HIS A 261 -25.80 4.86 -14.57
N PRO A 262 -26.67 3.83 -14.54
CA PRO A 262 -26.34 2.54 -15.13
C PRO A 262 -26.07 2.68 -16.65
N GLY A 263 -24.96 2.05 -17.08
CA GLY A 263 -24.54 2.02 -18.48
C GLY A 263 -23.34 2.92 -18.83
N VAL A 264 -22.81 3.71 -17.89
CA VAL A 264 -21.57 4.47 -18.10
C VAL A 264 -20.34 3.57 -17.97
N VAL A 265 -20.43 2.45 -17.26
CA VAL A 265 -19.47 1.35 -17.07
C VAL A 265 -18.07 1.77 -16.52
N LEU A 266 -17.43 2.79 -17.12
CA LEU A 266 -16.05 3.16 -16.80
C LEU A 266 -15.86 3.61 -15.33
N PRO A 267 -16.68 4.51 -14.74
CA PRO A 267 -16.53 4.90 -13.34
C PRO A 267 -16.74 3.74 -12.38
N GLY A 268 -17.73 2.87 -12.67
CA GLY A 268 -18.00 1.68 -11.85
C GLY A 268 -16.85 0.66 -11.89
N ALA A 269 -16.32 0.38 -13.07
CA ALA A 269 -15.21 -0.54 -13.24
C ALA A 269 -13.92 -0.04 -12.54
N LEU A 270 -13.55 1.23 -12.75
CA LEU A 270 -12.42 1.85 -12.05
C LEU A 270 -12.65 1.92 -10.54
N GLY A 271 -13.89 2.21 -10.13
CA GLY A 271 -14.28 2.20 -8.72
C GLY A 271 -14.13 0.83 -8.08
N ALA A 272 -14.56 -0.23 -8.77
CA ALA A 272 -14.41 -1.60 -8.28
C ALA A 272 -12.95 -2.00 -8.09
N VAL A 273 -12.08 -1.70 -9.07
CA VAL A 273 -10.63 -1.94 -8.95
C VAL A 273 -10.04 -1.13 -7.79
N SER A 274 -10.36 0.17 -7.68
CA SER A 274 -9.90 1.03 -6.59
C SER A 274 -10.32 0.50 -5.22
N LEU A 275 -11.58 0.04 -5.10
CA LEU A 275 -12.09 -0.52 -3.84
C LEU A 275 -11.40 -1.83 -3.48
N LEU A 276 -11.14 -2.72 -4.43
CA LEU A 276 -10.42 -3.97 -4.19
C LEU A 276 -8.98 -3.70 -3.70
N LEU A 277 -8.28 -2.74 -4.31
CA LEU A 277 -6.94 -2.34 -3.86
C LEU A 277 -6.98 -1.70 -2.46
N ALA A 278 -7.99 -0.88 -2.18
CA ALA A 278 -8.18 -0.29 -0.86
C ALA A 278 -8.48 -1.36 0.20
N LEU A 279 -9.35 -2.32 -0.09
CA LEU A 279 -9.68 -3.44 0.81
C LEU A 279 -8.45 -4.32 1.08
N PHE A 280 -7.59 -4.55 0.07
CA PHE A 280 -6.30 -5.20 0.29
C PHE A 280 -5.45 -4.43 1.31
N GLY A 281 -5.31 -3.12 1.15
CA GLY A 281 -4.56 -2.29 2.10
C GLY A 281 -5.16 -2.27 3.50
N LEU A 282 -6.50 -2.20 3.61
CA LEU A 282 -7.22 -2.27 4.89
C LEU A 282 -7.02 -3.61 5.62
N ALA A 283 -6.83 -4.70 4.88
CA ALA A 283 -6.54 -6.01 5.46
C ALA A 283 -5.08 -6.16 5.94
N VAL A 284 -4.17 -5.37 5.37
CA VAL A 284 -2.71 -5.44 5.63
C VAL A 284 -2.28 -4.43 6.70
N LEU A 285 -2.83 -3.21 6.65
CA LEU A 285 -2.45 -2.13 7.57
C LEU A 285 -3.31 -2.11 8.84
N PRO A 286 -2.77 -1.57 9.94
CA PRO A 286 -3.55 -1.29 11.14
C PRO A 286 -4.67 -0.29 10.83
N THR A 287 -5.90 -0.77 10.79
CA THR A 287 -7.08 0.05 10.48
C THR A 287 -7.97 0.23 11.68
N SER A 288 -8.54 1.44 11.81
CA SER A 288 -9.53 1.78 12.83
C SER A 288 -10.94 1.44 12.33
N TRP A 289 -11.60 0.46 12.95
CA TRP A 289 -13.00 0.14 12.66
C TRP A 289 -13.94 1.33 12.89
N THR A 290 -13.63 2.18 13.88
CA THR A 290 -14.38 3.42 14.12
C THR A 290 -14.19 4.41 12.99
N GLY A 291 -12.95 4.57 12.50
CA GLY A 291 -12.65 5.40 11.33
C GLY A 291 -13.36 4.92 10.08
N LEU A 292 -13.34 3.62 9.82
CA LEU A 292 -14.06 3.00 8.70
C LEU A 292 -15.58 3.24 8.81
N GLY A 293 -16.16 3.02 10.00
CA GLY A 293 -17.57 3.27 10.25
C GLY A 293 -17.97 4.73 10.03
N LEU A 294 -17.13 5.68 10.45
CA LEU A 294 -17.36 7.11 10.23
C LEU A 294 -17.27 7.49 8.74
N VAL A 295 -16.33 6.93 7.97
CA VAL A 295 -16.27 7.16 6.51
C VAL A 295 -17.55 6.67 5.84
N LEU A 296 -17.96 5.44 6.13
CA LEU A 296 -19.19 4.87 5.58
C LEU A 296 -20.44 5.67 5.97
N LEU A 297 -20.52 6.09 7.25
CA LEU A 297 -21.60 6.95 7.74
C LEU A 297 -21.60 8.30 7.01
N GLY A 298 -20.42 8.90 6.82
CA GLY A 298 -20.28 10.17 6.10
C GLY A 298 -20.81 10.08 4.68
N VAL A 299 -20.41 9.04 3.94
CA VAL A 299 -20.90 8.79 2.56
C VAL A 299 -22.41 8.53 2.56
N LEU A 300 -22.92 7.74 3.51
CA LEU A 300 -24.36 7.47 3.63
C LEU A 300 -25.15 8.75 3.88
N LEU A 301 -24.72 9.61 4.82
CA LEU A 301 -25.39 10.87 5.11
C LEU A 301 -25.41 11.83 3.91
N LEU A 302 -24.30 11.92 3.17
CA LEU A 302 -24.22 12.67 1.91
C LEU A 302 -25.22 12.12 0.88
N GLY A 303 -25.29 10.80 0.73
CA GLY A 303 -26.25 10.16 -0.17
C GLY A 303 -27.70 10.44 0.24
N LEU A 304 -28.03 10.31 1.52
CA LEU A 304 -29.39 10.55 2.04
C LEU A 304 -29.85 12.00 1.86
N ASP A 305 -28.93 12.97 1.89
CA ASP A 305 -29.27 14.38 1.71
C ASP A 305 -29.87 14.70 0.33
N THR A 306 -29.64 13.85 -0.67
CA THR A 306 -30.25 13.97 -2.01
C THR A 306 -31.74 13.64 -2.00
N TYR A 307 -32.19 12.80 -1.09
CA TYR A 307 -33.56 12.30 -1.00
C TYR A 307 -34.38 12.99 0.08
N LEU A 308 -33.74 13.37 1.19
CA LEU A 308 -34.39 13.96 2.35
C LEU A 308 -34.24 15.50 2.32
N PRO A 309 -35.31 16.26 2.59
CA PRO A 309 -35.25 17.73 2.60
C PRO A 309 -34.60 18.25 3.90
N SER A 310 -33.31 17.92 4.12
CA SER A 310 -32.57 18.23 5.35
C SER A 310 -32.03 19.66 5.40
N HIS A 311 -32.20 20.44 4.34
CA HIS A 311 -31.66 21.81 4.20
C HIS A 311 -30.14 21.87 4.40
N GLY A 312 -29.42 20.80 4.09
CA GLY A 312 -27.97 20.69 4.19
C GLY A 312 -27.43 20.19 5.54
N ALA A 313 -28.31 19.91 6.50
CA ALA A 313 -27.87 19.37 7.81
C ALA A 313 -27.17 18.00 7.65
N LEU A 314 -27.69 17.13 6.80
CA LEU A 314 -27.07 15.84 6.50
C LEU A 314 -25.74 15.99 5.73
N THR A 315 -25.65 16.98 4.82
CA THR A 315 -24.39 17.31 4.14
C THR A 315 -23.30 17.71 5.15
N VAL A 316 -23.60 18.65 6.05
CA VAL A 316 -22.63 19.10 7.07
C VAL A 316 -22.21 17.97 7.99
N SER A 317 -23.18 17.21 8.53
CA SER A 317 -22.89 16.06 9.38
C SER A 317 -22.12 14.98 8.64
N GLY A 318 -22.44 14.72 7.37
CA GLY A 318 -21.75 13.76 6.51
C GLY A 318 -20.30 14.16 6.24
N LEU A 319 -20.03 15.44 5.96
CA LEU A 319 -18.65 15.93 5.77
C LEU A 319 -17.83 15.88 7.05
N ILE A 320 -18.43 16.18 8.21
CA ILE A 320 -17.77 16.05 9.50
C ILE A 320 -17.42 14.58 9.75
N ALA A 321 -18.38 13.66 9.59
CA ALA A 321 -18.16 12.23 9.79
C ALA A 321 -17.08 11.70 8.80
N LEU A 322 -17.13 12.10 7.54
CA LEU A 322 -16.15 11.73 6.52
C LEU A 322 -14.75 12.24 6.88
N GLY A 323 -14.59 13.50 7.25
CA GLY A 323 -13.31 14.09 7.62
C GLY A 323 -12.69 13.42 8.84
N PHE A 324 -13.46 13.24 9.92
CA PHE A 324 -12.97 12.50 11.09
C PHE A 324 -12.71 11.03 10.78
N GLY A 325 -13.55 10.41 9.97
CA GLY A 325 -13.36 9.04 9.52
C GLY A 325 -12.04 8.85 8.77
N LEU A 326 -11.76 9.68 7.77
CA LEU A 326 -10.49 9.66 7.01
C LEU A 326 -9.28 9.96 7.91
N ALA A 327 -9.39 10.92 8.83
CA ALA A 327 -8.32 11.27 9.75
C ALA A 327 -7.97 10.13 10.72
N THR A 328 -8.93 9.26 11.03
CA THR A 328 -8.77 8.17 12.01
C THR A 328 -8.75 6.78 11.35
N LEU A 329 -8.92 6.68 10.04
CA LEU A 329 -8.97 5.40 9.31
C LEU A 329 -7.67 4.62 9.45
N PHE A 330 -6.56 5.29 9.18
CA PHE A 330 -5.21 4.81 9.41
C PHE A 330 -4.57 5.71 10.47
N HIS A 331 -4.47 5.22 11.67
CA HIS A 331 -3.88 5.97 12.77
C HIS A 331 -2.90 5.08 13.52
N ASP A 332 -1.62 5.33 13.29
CA ASP A 332 -0.53 4.66 13.97
C ASP A 332 0.28 5.66 14.80
N SER A 333 0.57 5.30 16.05
CA SER A 333 1.38 6.12 16.95
C SER A 333 2.84 6.28 16.52
N SER A 334 3.31 5.42 15.59
CA SER A 334 4.64 5.59 14.97
C SER A 334 4.67 6.75 13.97
N GLY A 335 3.50 7.20 13.50
CA GLY A 335 3.38 8.17 12.43
C GLY A 335 3.72 7.61 11.04
N LEU A 336 4.09 6.33 10.92
CA LEU A 336 4.41 5.68 9.64
C LEU A 336 3.16 5.39 8.82
N TYR A 337 2.06 5.00 9.50
CA TYR A 337 0.81 4.62 8.86
C TYR A 337 -0.33 5.55 9.28
N THR A 338 -0.22 6.83 8.93
CA THR A 338 -1.27 7.82 9.22
C THR A 338 -1.66 8.57 7.96
N THR A 339 -2.96 8.85 7.82
CA THR A 339 -3.44 9.73 6.75
C THR A 339 -3.05 11.17 7.07
N SER A 340 -2.46 11.87 6.11
CA SER A 340 -2.01 13.25 6.32
C SER A 340 -3.18 14.21 6.49
N VAL A 341 -3.10 15.08 7.50
CA VAL A 341 -4.16 16.08 7.80
C VAL A 341 -4.43 16.99 6.60
N PRO A 342 -3.42 17.52 5.87
CA PRO A 342 -3.67 18.30 4.67
C PRO A 342 -4.47 17.56 3.61
N LEU A 343 -4.23 16.25 3.40
CA LEU A 343 -5.00 15.45 2.47
C LEU A 343 -6.46 15.32 2.92
N VAL A 344 -6.68 15.00 4.20
CA VAL A 344 -8.04 14.87 4.78
C VAL A 344 -8.83 16.16 4.59
N VAL A 345 -8.23 17.31 4.93
CA VAL A 345 -8.87 18.62 4.77
C VAL A 345 -9.17 18.89 3.29
N THR A 346 -8.20 18.66 2.41
CA THR A 346 -8.39 18.88 0.97
C THR A 346 -9.51 18.01 0.42
N LEU A 347 -9.54 16.72 0.73
CA LEU A 347 -10.59 15.79 0.28
C LEU A 347 -11.96 16.23 0.80
N THR A 348 -12.06 16.56 2.08
CA THR A 348 -13.32 16.99 2.70
C THR A 348 -13.84 18.26 2.05
N VAL A 349 -12.98 19.26 1.79
CA VAL A 349 -13.33 20.52 1.12
C VAL A 349 -13.72 20.29 -0.33
N VAL A 350 -12.96 19.49 -1.09
CA VAL A 350 -13.26 19.19 -2.49
C VAL A 350 -14.59 18.45 -2.62
N ILE A 351 -14.82 17.42 -1.81
CA ILE A 351 -16.08 16.67 -1.80
C ILE A 351 -17.24 17.58 -1.40
N GLY A 352 -17.08 18.36 -0.34
CA GLY A 352 -18.10 19.32 0.11
C GLY A 352 -18.44 20.35 -0.98
N GLY A 353 -17.42 20.89 -1.65
CA GLY A 353 -17.58 21.83 -2.77
C GLY A 353 -18.30 21.23 -3.97
N LEU A 354 -17.89 20.03 -4.39
CA LEU A 354 -18.56 19.29 -5.48
C LEU A 354 -20.01 18.96 -5.11
N TRP A 355 -20.26 18.55 -3.88
CA TRP A 355 -21.59 18.23 -3.39
C TRP A 355 -22.48 19.46 -3.35
N ALA A 356 -22.00 20.57 -2.79
CA ALA A 356 -22.72 21.85 -2.78
C ALA A 356 -23.05 22.35 -4.20
N TRP A 357 -22.09 22.20 -5.12
CA TRP A 357 -22.30 22.52 -6.53
C TRP A 357 -23.40 21.62 -7.16
N ALA A 358 -23.35 20.30 -6.93
CA ALA A 358 -24.33 19.36 -7.45
C ALA A 358 -25.74 19.67 -6.91
N ILE A 359 -25.88 19.90 -5.59
CA ILE A 359 -27.16 20.28 -4.97
C ILE A 359 -27.66 21.61 -5.56
N SER A 360 -26.80 22.61 -5.71
CA SER A 360 -27.19 23.90 -6.26
C SER A 360 -27.74 23.77 -7.69
N LYS A 361 -27.14 22.90 -8.52
CA LYS A 361 -27.61 22.58 -9.86
C LYS A 361 -28.96 21.83 -9.84
N ALA A 362 -29.11 20.86 -8.94
CA ALA A 362 -30.35 20.12 -8.77
C ALA A 362 -31.53 21.06 -8.38
N ILE A 363 -31.30 21.99 -7.44
CA ILE A 363 -32.28 23.00 -7.04
C ILE A 363 -32.58 23.93 -8.19
N ALA A 364 -31.59 24.39 -8.96
CA ALA A 364 -31.77 25.26 -10.10
C ALA A 364 -32.64 24.61 -11.18
N VAL A 365 -32.43 23.30 -11.44
CA VAL A 365 -33.28 22.54 -12.40
C VAL A 365 -34.71 22.41 -11.88
N ARG A 366 -34.90 22.09 -10.60
CA ARG A 366 -36.25 21.99 -9.99
C ARG A 366 -37.00 23.30 -9.98
N ARG A 367 -36.33 24.46 -9.96
CA ARG A 367 -36.93 25.80 -9.98
C ARG A 367 -37.17 26.32 -11.37
N ARG A 368 -36.77 25.63 -12.44
CA ARG A 368 -37.10 26.05 -13.81
C ARG A 368 -38.59 25.93 -14.01
N PRO A 369 -39.26 26.97 -14.51
CA PRO A 369 -40.67 26.88 -14.87
C PRO A 369 -40.83 25.78 -15.93
N VAL A 370 -41.89 25.01 -15.81
CA VAL A 370 -42.27 24.05 -16.86
C VAL A 370 -42.57 24.86 -18.11
N LEU A 371 -41.65 24.84 -19.09
CA LEU A 371 -41.78 25.62 -20.35
C LEU A 371 -42.83 25.04 -21.31
N VAL A 372 -43.43 23.91 -20.97
CA VAL A 372 -44.51 23.27 -21.77
C VAL A 372 -45.66 23.01 -20.80
N GLY A 373 -46.54 23.96 -20.69
CA GLY A 373 -47.73 23.85 -19.88
C GLY A 373 -48.94 24.38 -20.63
N PRO A 374 -50.17 24.06 -20.17
CA PRO A 374 -51.40 24.55 -20.80
C PRO A 374 -51.47 26.06 -20.96
N SER A 375 -50.75 26.82 -20.12
CA SER A 375 -50.71 28.29 -20.16
C SER A 375 -49.97 28.88 -21.37
N ASP A 376 -49.07 28.10 -22.00
CA ASP A 376 -48.26 28.64 -23.11
C ASP A 376 -49.01 28.63 -24.45
N ILE A 377 -50.09 27.87 -24.53
CA ILE A 377 -50.92 27.77 -25.72
C ILE A 377 -51.97 28.89 -25.76
N VAL A 378 -52.35 29.45 -24.61
CA VAL A 378 -53.29 30.56 -24.50
C VAL A 378 -52.67 31.82 -25.10
N GLY A 379 -53.41 32.50 -26.00
CA GLY A 379 -52.98 33.67 -26.78
C GLY A 379 -52.24 33.32 -28.07
N MET A 380 -51.99 31.99 -28.34
CA MET A 380 -51.38 31.58 -29.61
C MET A 380 -52.40 31.53 -30.75
N GLN A 381 -51.96 31.90 -31.97
CA GLN A 381 -52.73 31.75 -33.18
C GLN A 381 -52.59 30.33 -33.73
N GLY A 382 -53.70 29.77 -34.12
CA GLY A 382 -53.83 28.48 -34.80
C GLY A 382 -54.60 28.53 -36.08
N VAL A 383 -54.60 27.45 -36.85
CA VAL A 383 -55.41 27.33 -38.09
C VAL A 383 -56.35 26.14 -37.96
N VAL A 384 -57.60 26.34 -38.21
CA VAL A 384 -58.61 25.28 -38.22
C VAL A 384 -58.32 24.29 -39.33
N ARG A 385 -58.26 23.00 -38.97
CA ARG A 385 -58.11 21.87 -39.88
C ARG A 385 -59.48 21.13 -40.07
N ASP A 386 -59.50 20.19 -40.96
CA ASP A 386 -60.67 19.33 -41.15
C ASP A 386 -61.05 18.57 -39.89
N GLY A 387 -62.37 18.38 -39.65
CA GLY A 387 -62.89 17.67 -38.51
C GLY A 387 -62.94 18.45 -37.20
N GLY A 388 -62.86 19.79 -37.23
CA GLY A 388 -63.02 20.67 -36.06
C GLY A 388 -61.77 20.67 -35.15
N LEU A 389 -60.63 20.29 -35.70
CA LEU A 389 -59.34 20.37 -35.04
C LEU A 389 -58.69 21.72 -35.37
N VAL A 390 -57.93 22.26 -34.42
CA VAL A 390 -57.11 23.46 -34.61
C VAL A 390 -55.63 23.08 -34.46
N GLN A 391 -54.83 23.49 -35.43
CA GLN A 391 -53.35 23.31 -35.34
C GLN A 391 -52.78 24.56 -34.71
N VAL A 392 -52.16 24.34 -33.49
CA VAL A 392 -51.45 25.38 -32.76
C VAL A 392 -50.06 24.86 -32.50
N HIS A 393 -49.02 25.63 -32.76
CA HIS A 393 -47.60 25.31 -32.54
C HIS A 393 -47.17 23.91 -33.07
N GLY A 394 -47.76 23.49 -34.21
CA GLY A 394 -47.44 22.20 -34.85
C GLY A 394 -48.25 21.00 -34.35
N GLU A 395 -49.04 21.14 -33.31
CA GLU A 395 -49.90 20.10 -32.72
C GLU A 395 -51.37 20.31 -33.09
N LEU A 396 -52.13 19.22 -33.22
CA LEU A 396 -53.57 19.22 -33.52
C LEU A 396 -54.35 19.05 -32.20
N TRP A 397 -55.22 20.03 -31.95
CA TRP A 397 -56.01 20.09 -30.72
C TRP A 397 -57.51 20.07 -31.07
N LYS A 398 -58.34 19.45 -30.25
CA LYS A 398 -59.75 19.64 -30.28
C LYS A 398 -60.08 21.09 -29.92
N ALA A 399 -60.97 21.71 -30.66
CA ALA A 399 -61.35 23.09 -30.39
C ALA A 399 -62.89 23.29 -30.27
N LYS A 400 -63.25 24.19 -29.38
CA LYS A 400 -64.61 24.70 -29.23
C LYS A 400 -64.58 26.20 -29.41
N ALA A 401 -65.56 26.73 -30.22
CA ALA A 401 -65.77 28.16 -30.38
C ALA A 401 -67.23 28.49 -30.24
N ALA A 402 -67.54 29.73 -29.96
CA ALA A 402 -68.94 30.23 -29.89
C ALA A 402 -69.63 30.17 -31.22
N GLU A 403 -68.89 30.30 -32.35
CA GLU A 403 -69.39 30.25 -33.72
C GLU A 403 -68.81 29.03 -34.47
N PRO A 404 -69.50 28.52 -35.49
CA PRO A 404 -69.04 27.42 -36.33
C PRO A 404 -67.71 27.76 -37.02
N LEU A 405 -66.65 26.97 -36.76
CA LEU A 405 -65.33 27.14 -37.34
C LEU A 405 -65.29 26.60 -38.79
N ARG A 406 -64.60 27.31 -39.71
CA ARG A 406 -64.37 26.86 -41.09
C ARG A 406 -62.95 26.41 -41.28
N ALA A 407 -62.76 25.35 -42.06
CA ALA A 407 -61.39 24.84 -42.35
C ALA A 407 -60.59 25.98 -43.04
N GLY A 408 -59.32 26.15 -42.62
CA GLY A 408 -58.42 27.21 -43.05
C GLY A 408 -58.58 28.55 -42.32
N GLN A 409 -59.57 28.71 -41.43
CA GLN A 409 -59.77 29.91 -40.61
C GLN A 409 -58.66 30.04 -39.53
N ARG A 410 -58.19 31.29 -39.35
CA ARG A 410 -57.26 31.59 -38.22
C ARG A 410 -58.07 31.81 -36.96
N VAL A 411 -57.55 31.29 -35.87
CA VAL A 411 -58.19 31.42 -34.56
C VAL A 411 -57.11 31.71 -33.52
N GLU A 412 -57.49 32.38 -32.45
CA GLU A 412 -56.66 32.61 -31.28
C GLU A 412 -57.18 31.76 -30.11
N VAL A 413 -56.29 31.23 -29.29
CA VAL A 413 -56.63 30.38 -28.14
C VAL A 413 -56.97 31.26 -26.95
N ASP A 414 -58.18 31.17 -26.44
CA ASP A 414 -58.63 31.88 -25.25
C ASP A 414 -58.24 31.11 -23.96
N GLU A 415 -58.50 29.81 -23.99
CA GLU A 415 -58.36 28.97 -22.79
C GLU A 415 -58.13 27.50 -23.17
N LEU A 416 -57.43 26.73 -22.29
CA LEU A 416 -57.32 25.30 -22.42
C LEU A 416 -58.19 24.60 -21.37
N GLU A 417 -59.24 23.93 -21.79
CA GLU A 417 -60.13 23.11 -20.94
C GLU A 417 -59.77 21.63 -21.09
N GLY A 418 -58.87 21.13 -20.26
CA GLY A 418 -58.38 19.77 -20.36
C GLY A 418 -57.58 19.52 -21.65
N LEU A 419 -58.14 18.75 -22.61
CA LEU A 419 -57.53 18.48 -23.93
C LEU A 419 -58.24 19.24 -25.05
N THR A 420 -59.05 20.26 -24.74
CA THR A 420 -59.83 21.03 -25.73
C THR A 420 -59.52 22.52 -25.61
N LEU A 421 -59.17 23.16 -26.71
CA LEU A 421 -58.92 24.59 -26.77
C LEU A 421 -60.26 25.32 -26.94
N ARG A 422 -60.47 26.35 -26.13
CA ARG A 422 -61.46 27.36 -26.42
C ARG A 422 -60.82 28.43 -27.33
N VAL A 423 -61.39 28.68 -28.45
CA VAL A 423 -60.83 29.59 -29.48
C VAL A 423 -61.84 30.55 -30.02
N HIS A 424 -61.39 31.72 -30.46
CA HIS A 424 -62.22 32.66 -31.25
C HIS A 424 -61.55 32.98 -32.59
N PRO A 425 -62.31 33.30 -33.63
CA PRO A 425 -61.78 33.74 -34.91
C PRO A 425 -61.03 35.07 -34.80
N VAL A 426 -59.85 35.14 -35.50
CA VAL A 426 -59.07 36.37 -35.65
C VAL A 426 -59.18 36.91 -37.04
#